data_fd48a7894cc29634aa08fc4e5efd0739
#
_entry.id   fd48a7894cc29634aa08fc4e5efd0739
#
_cell.length_a   1.000
_cell.length_b   1.000
_cell.length_c   1.000
_cell.angle_alpha   90.00
_cell.angle_beta   90.00
_cell.angle_gamma   90.00
#
_symmetry.space_group_name_H-M   'P 1'
#
loop_
_entity.id
_entity.type
_entity.pdbx_description
1 polymer ?
#
loop_
_entity_poly.entity_id
_entity_poly.type
_entity_poly.pdbx_seq_one_letter_code
_entity_poly.pdbx_strand_id
1 'polypeptide(L)'
;LLSLAIAGLWILSEAANITIGGPPSALLTWEDEYRDMTGVDAVSGDGTGVVLCIVDSGIDPDHPDLQKMNLIGWYDAIGDLDSPYDDQGHGTAMAGIVVAQDGLTGNAPGVSLLVAKAIDDQGVGNDDQIADSVDWCVASQADVISLSLGGAQGFGSGLFTTDALEAAVEDAIDQGVFVVAAAGNDGEDDDGDVESPGSVEDVICVGGVTRTGAIWTGSSQGDNDGRIWPNPIFPRSDPDKKPEVVAPGHEVPILMAGGLSSGSWWGWSSGTSASTAWVSGALALILEEHPELQREGGSGGPGAVSQMKEIISDNSQMKEGQNEHDDHYGYGLLRVDLLLETLGNSSSSILDISNQFQVNIEDEVSESVQARRSTARVPPVSSTNPRE
;
A
#
# COMPACT_ATOMS: atom_id res chain seq x y z
N LEU A 1 31.97 32.55 -24.98
CA LEU A 1 32.53 31.93 -23.77
C LEU A 1 31.44 31.30 -22.89
N LEU A 2 30.35 32.02 -22.59
CA LEU A 2 29.23 31.51 -21.78
C LEU A 2 28.54 30.32 -22.46
N SER A 3 28.25 30.40 -23.75
CA SER A 3 27.61 29.30 -24.54
C SER A 3 28.50 28.06 -24.65
N LEU A 4 29.82 28.22 -24.72
CA LEU A 4 30.77 27.09 -24.71
C LEU A 4 30.88 26.44 -23.32
N ALA A 5 30.76 27.22 -22.25
CA ALA A 5 30.74 26.70 -20.89
C ALA A 5 29.46 25.91 -20.60
N ILE A 6 28.29 26.38 -21.08
CA ILE A 6 27.01 25.69 -20.96
C ILE A 6 27.02 24.39 -21.78
N ALA A 7 27.50 24.41 -23.03
CA ALA A 7 27.63 23.21 -23.86
C ALA A 7 28.62 22.19 -23.25
N GLY A 8 29.72 22.68 -22.64
CA GLY A 8 30.70 21.83 -21.96
C GLY A 8 30.10 21.15 -20.69
N LEU A 9 29.31 21.88 -19.92
CA LEU A 9 28.59 21.35 -18.76
C LEU A 9 27.53 20.31 -19.19
N TRP A 10 26.81 20.56 -20.29
CA TRP A 10 25.81 19.62 -20.82
C TRP A 10 26.45 18.31 -21.30
N ILE A 11 27.58 18.41 -22.08
CA ILE A 11 28.36 17.24 -22.53
C ILE A 11 28.94 16.47 -21.33
N LEU A 12 29.40 17.16 -20.29
CA LEU A 12 29.90 16.51 -19.08
C LEU A 12 28.81 15.83 -18.27
N SER A 13 27.57 16.38 -18.25
CA SER A 13 26.44 15.75 -17.58
C SER A 13 26.02 14.47 -18.30
N GLU A 14 25.91 14.48 -19.64
CA GLU A 14 25.63 13.25 -20.41
C GLU A 14 26.74 12.20 -20.25
N ALA A 15 28.02 12.61 -20.31
CA ALA A 15 29.12 11.66 -20.18
C ALA A 15 29.34 11.09 -18.79
N ALA A 16 28.77 11.72 -17.75
CA ALA A 16 28.90 11.33 -16.35
C ALA A 16 27.58 10.89 -15.71
N ASN A 17 26.50 10.78 -16.50
CA ASN A 17 25.11 10.60 -16.00
C ASN A 17 24.73 11.61 -14.90
N ILE A 18 25.24 12.85 -14.99
CA ILE A 18 24.97 13.91 -14.04
C ILE A 18 23.81 14.75 -14.59
N THR A 19 22.67 14.72 -13.92
CA THR A 19 21.53 15.57 -14.25
C THR A 19 21.84 17.01 -13.90
N ILE A 20 21.79 17.93 -14.89
CA ILE A 20 21.91 19.37 -14.66
C ILE A 20 20.50 19.95 -14.47
N GLY A 21 20.07 20.06 -13.23
CA GLY A 21 18.76 20.54 -12.82
C GLY A 21 17.94 19.44 -12.16
N GLY A 22 17.03 19.83 -11.28
CA GLY A 22 16.04 18.95 -10.66
C GLY A 22 14.75 18.91 -11.46
N PRO A 23 13.67 18.32 -10.88
CA PRO A 23 12.33 18.34 -11.45
C PRO A 23 11.86 19.76 -11.72
N PRO A 24 11.00 19.98 -12.73
CA PRO A 24 10.29 21.24 -12.91
C PRO A 24 9.55 21.64 -11.65
N SER A 25 9.58 22.94 -11.28
CA SER A 25 8.92 23.45 -10.08
C SER A 25 7.40 23.17 -10.05
N ALA A 26 6.76 23.04 -11.21
CA ALA A 26 5.36 22.67 -11.29
C ALA A 26 5.11 21.26 -10.75
N LEU A 27 6.00 20.29 -11.07
CA LEU A 27 5.87 18.92 -10.56
C LEU A 27 6.06 18.86 -9.05
N LEU A 28 7.03 19.60 -8.50
CA LEU A 28 7.23 19.71 -7.05
C LEU A 28 5.98 20.30 -6.35
N THR A 29 5.39 21.36 -6.93
CA THR A 29 4.15 21.94 -6.39
C THR A 29 2.99 20.94 -6.42
N TRP A 30 2.85 20.16 -7.50
CA TRP A 30 1.78 19.16 -7.62
C TRP A 30 1.99 17.99 -6.65
N GLU A 31 3.23 17.59 -6.45
CA GLU A 31 3.60 16.58 -5.45
C GLU A 31 3.24 17.07 -4.03
N ASP A 32 3.66 18.29 -3.66
CA ASP A 32 3.33 18.90 -2.35
C ASP A 32 1.81 18.96 -2.13
N GLU A 33 1.03 19.38 -3.16
CA GLU A 33 -0.45 19.41 -3.08
C GLU A 33 -1.06 18.04 -2.82
N TYR A 34 -0.53 16.96 -3.44
CA TYR A 34 -1.00 15.60 -3.22
C TYR A 34 -0.58 15.05 -1.87
N ARG A 35 0.63 15.33 -1.40
CA ARG A 35 1.14 14.90 -0.09
C ARG A 35 0.35 15.53 1.05
N ASP A 36 0.04 16.83 0.94
CA ASP A 36 -0.83 17.55 1.89
C ASP A 36 -2.27 16.99 1.88
N MET A 37 -2.83 16.77 0.69
CA MET A 37 -4.19 16.25 0.51
C MET A 37 -4.38 14.86 1.13
N THR A 38 -3.39 13.99 1.05
CA THR A 38 -3.46 12.61 1.58
C THR A 38 -2.93 12.46 3.00
N GLY A 39 -2.39 13.54 3.59
CA GLY A 39 -1.84 13.54 4.94
C GLY A 39 -0.49 12.81 5.09
N VAL A 40 0.19 12.48 3.98
CA VAL A 40 1.52 11.83 4.01
C VAL A 40 2.55 12.69 4.73
N ASP A 41 2.53 14.02 4.54
CA ASP A 41 3.46 14.95 5.19
C ASP A 41 3.17 15.16 6.69
N ALA A 42 2.03 14.72 7.17
CA ALA A 42 1.70 14.74 8.61
C ALA A 42 2.32 13.57 9.38
N VAL A 43 2.89 12.59 8.68
CA VAL A 43 3.49 11.37 9.24
C VAL A 43 5.02 11.50 9.24
N SER A 44 5.67 10.98 10.28
CA SER A 44 7.12 11.10 10.44
C SER A 44 7.93 9.92 9.89
N GLY A 45 7.27 8.84 9.49
CA GLY A 45 7.89 7.63 8.95
C GLY A 45 8.39 7.79 7.50
N ASP A 46 9.16 6.82 7.05
CA ASP A 46 9.64 6.70 5.68
C ASP A 46 9.46 5.28 5.09
N GLY A 47 8.74 4.40 5.79
CA GLY A 47 8.52 3.00 5.42
C GLY A 47 9.63 2.05 5.87
N THR A 48 10.58 2.51 6.70
CA THR A 48 11.67 1.66 7.20
C THR A 48 11.14 0.43 7.94
N GLY A 49 11.68 -0.74 7.58
CA GLY A 49 11.30 -2.03 8.19
C GLY A 49 10.15 -2.73 7.49
N VAL A 50 9.59 -2.15 6.43
CA VAL A 50 8.53 -2.74 5.60
C VAL A 50 9.11 -3.25 4.29
N VAL A 51 8.68 -4.42 3.84
CA VAL A 51 9.01 -4.99 2.53
C VAL A 51 7.87 -4.74 1.56
N LEU A 52 8.11 -3.92 0.54
CA LEU A 52 7.13 -3.59 -0.49
C LEU A 52 7.56 -4.16 -1.84
N CYS A 53 6.68 -4.91 -2.49
CA CYS A 53 6.90 -5.48 -3.80
C CYS A 53 6.08 -4.76 -4.86
N ILE A 54 6.73 -4.32 -5.95
CA ILE A 54 6.07 -3.76 -7.13
C ILE A 54 6.12 -4.82 -8.24
N VAL A 55 4.95 -5.21 -8.75
CA VAL A 55 4.80 -6.09 -9.91
C VAL A 55 4.38 -5.23 -11.08
N ASP A 56 5.31 -5.02 -12.04
CA ASP A 56 5.12 -4.03 -13.10
C ASP A 56 6.07 -4.30 -14.31
N SER A 57 6.40 -3.28 -15.09
CA SER A 57 7.29 -3.37 -16.27
C SER A 57 8.80 -3.40 -15.92
N GLY A 58 9.17 -3.29 -14.65
CA GLY A 58 10.55 -3.28 -14.18
C GLY A 58 10.92 -1.99 -13.44
N ILE A 59 12.22 -1.69 -13.40
CA ILE A 59 12.75 -0.48 -12.77
C ILE A 59 14.04 -0.04 -13.48
N ASP A 60 14.20 1.28 -13.68
CA ASP A 60 15.43 1.89 -14.18
C ASP A 60 16.36 2.27 -12.99
N PRO A 61 17.33 1.42 -12.63
CA PRO A 61 18.18 1.68 -11.49
C PRO A 61 19.15 2.85 -11.72
N ASP A 62 19.30 3.32 -12.95
CA ASP A 62 20.17 4.44 -13.30
C ASP A 62 19.47 5.80 -13.16
N HIS A 63 18.16 5.81 -12.86
CA HIS A 63 17.43 7.06 -12.62
C HIS A 63 18.01 7.83 -11.42
N PRO A 64 18.25 9.16 -11.53
CA PRO A 64 18.88 9.96 -10.46
C PRO A 64 18.18 9.85 -9.11
N ASP A 65 16.85 9.85 -9.09
CA ASP A 65 16.04 9.82 -7.86
C ASP A 65 15.91 8.40 -7.27
N LEU A 66 16.47 7.37 -7.92
CA LEU A 66 16.43 5.98 -7.43
C LEU A 66 17.80 5.49 -6.91
N GLN A 67 18.85 6.33 -6.97
CA GLN A 67 20.21 5.95 -6.56
C GLN A 67 20.35 5.56 -5.08
N LYS A 68 19.40 5.98 -4.24
CA LYS A 68 19.38 5.68 -2.80
C LYS A 68 18.34 4.66 -2.40
N MET A 69 17.54 4.15 -3.34
CA MET A 69 16.54 3.12 -3.05
C MET A 69 17.20 1.88 -2.44
N ASN A 70 16.51 1.24 -1.53
CA ASN A 70 16.93 -0.03 -0.94
C ASN A 70 16.31 -1.20 -1.73
N LEU A 71 16.79 -1.44 -2.95
CA LEU A 71 16.35 -2.58 -3.77
C LEU A 71 16.97 -3.87 -3.24
N ILE A 72 16.16 -4.75 -2.65
CA ILE A 72 16.61 -6.00 -2.00
C ILE A 72 16.35 -7.25 -2.86
N GLY A 73 15.53 -7.15 -3.91
CA GLY A 73 15.26 -8.27 -4.80
C GLY A 73 14.74 -7.86 -6.17
N TRP A 74 15.04 -8.70 -7.15
CA TRP A 74 14.64 -8.53 -8.55
C TRP A 74 14.18 -9.87 -9.12
N TYR A 75 13.07 -9.86 -9.85
CA TYR A 75 12.56 -11.01 -10.60
C TYR A 75 12.11 -10.56 -11.98
N ASP A 76 12.49 -11.29 -13.02
CA ASP A 76 12.12 -11.01 -14.41
C ASP A 76 11.35 -12.20 -14.98
N ALA A 77 10.02 -12.11 -14.99
CA ALA A 77 9.15 -13.13 -15.57
C ALA A 77 9.07 -13.04 -17.11
N ILE A 78 9.62 -12.01 -17.72
CA ILE A 78 9.56 -11.74 -19.17
C ILE A 78 10.82 -12.22 -19.88
N GLY A 79 12.00 -11.74 -19.43
CA GLY A 79 13.28 -11.95 -20.12
C GLY A 79 14.23 -12.88 -19.37
N ASP A 80 13.93 -13.26 -18.12
CA ASP A 80 14.79 -14.08 -17.25
C ASP A 80 16.21 -13.47 -17.09
N LEU A 81 16.27 -12.12 -16.96
CA LEU A 81 17.52 -11.40 -16.79
C LEU A 81 17.83 -11.14 -15.31
N ASP A 82 19.10 -11.33 -14.93
CA ASP A 82 19.57 -11.19 -13.55
C ASP A 82 19.67 -9.72 -13.07
N SER A 83 19.67 -8.76 -13.99
CA SER A 83 19.86 -7.35 -13.68
C SER A 83 18.61 -6.53 -13.92
N PRO A 84 18.23 -5.64 -12.98
CA PRO A 84 17.07 -4.77 -13.15
C PRO A 84 17.16 -3.90 -14.39
N TYR A 85 16.03 -3.76 -15.08
CA TYR A 85 15.82 -2.85 -16.20
C TYR A 85 14.34 -2.52 -16.35
N ASP A 86 14.05 -1.46 -17.10
CA ASP A 86 12.69 -1.09 -17.48
C ASP A 86 12.71 -0.55 -18.92
N ASP A 87 12.19 -1.35 -19.84
CA ASP A 87 12.13 -1.05 -21.26
C ASP A 87 10.78 -0.44 -21.69
N GLN A 88 9.84 -0.31 -20.75
CA GLN A 88 8.52 0.29 -20.96
C GLN A 88 8.38 1.62 -20.18
N GLY A 89 8.84 1.67 -18.93
CA GLY A 89 8.93 2.87 -18.09
C GLY A 89 7.83 3.03 -17.06
N HIS A 90 6.76 2.24 -17.08
CA HIS A 90 5.65 2.34 -16.14
C HIS A 90 6.08 1.91 -14.73
N GLY A 91 6.80 0.81 -14.57
CA GLY A 91 7.29 0.34 -13.28
C GLY A 91 8.23 1.34 -12.59
N THR A 92 9.12 1.98 -13.36
CA THR A 92 9.96 3.07 -12.87
C THR A 92 9.15 4.25 -12.36
N ALA A 93 8.07 4.61 -13.07
CA ALA A 93 7.17 5.67 -12.67
C ALA A 93 6.45 5.33 -11.36
N MET A 94 5.94 4.11 -11.21
CA MET A 94 5.26 3.63 -9.99
C MET A 94 6.23 3.51 -8.82
N ALA A 95 7.43 2.97 -9.05
CA ALA A 95 8.49 2.93 -8.03
C ALA A 95 8.87 4.34 -7.55
N GLY A 96 8.89 5.32 -8.44
CA GLY A 96 9.16 6.72 -8.09
C GLY A 96 8.17 7.30 -7.08
N ILE A 97 6.87 7.02 -7.23
CA ILE A 97 5.83 7.45 -6.29
C ILE A 97 6.08 6.89 -4.88
N VAL A 98 6.68 5.69 -4.79
CA VAL A 98 6.96 5.04 -3.50
C VAL A 98 8.32 5.45 -2.94
N VAL A 99 9.41 5.42 -3.74
CA VAL A 99 10.78 5.44 -3.21
C VAL A 99 11.69 6.56 -3.76
N ALA A 100 11.20 7.49 -4.57
CA ALA A 100 12.01 8.58 -5.10
C ALA A 100 12.69 9.41 -4.01
N GLN A 101 13.95 9.85 -4.25
CA GLN A 101 14.73 10.70 -3.36
C GLN A 101 15.59 11.66 -4.17
N ASP A 102 15.84 12.84 -3.63
CA ASP A 102 16.72 13.90 -4.18
C ASP A 102 16.10 14.78 -5.28
N GLY A 103 15.06 14.33 -6.00
CA GLY A 103 14.30 15.13 -6.96
C GLY A 103 12.85 15.20 -6.56
N LEU A 104 12.02 14.28 -7.06
CA LEU A 104 10.71 14.00 -6.46
C LEU A 104 10.90 13.24 -5.14
N THR A 105 9.84 13.22 -4.32
CA THR A 105 9.85 12.59 -3.00
C THR A 105 8.83 11.48 -2.94
N GLY A 106 9.29 10.25 -2.90
CA GLY A 106 8.42 9.09 -2.70
C GLY A 106 7.73 9.10 -1.34
N ASN A 107 6.59 8.43 -1.25
CA ASN A 107 5.83 8.37 0.00
C ASN A 107 6.53 7.58 1.10
N ALA A 108 7.28 6.53 0.72
CA ALA A 108 7.93 5.61 1.64
C ALA A 108 9.35 5.26 1.17
N PRO A 109 10.28 6.24 1.13
CA PRO A 109 11.61 6.06 0.53
C PRO A 109 12.52 5.09 1.31
N GLY A 110 12.17 4.73 2.54
CA GLY A 110 12.92 3.81 3.40
C GLY A 110 12.51 2.34 3.30
N VAL A 111 11.51 1.98 2.49
CA VAL A 111 11.09 0.58 2.35
C VAL A 111 12.20 -0.30 1.78
N SER A 112 12.15 -1.59 2.14
CA SER A 112 12.90 -2.62 1.44
C SER A 112 12.14 -3.01 0.17
N LEU A 113 12.62 -2.56 -0.99
CA LEU A 113 11.92 -2.69 -2.26
C LEU A 113 12.23 -4.03 -2.93
N LEU A 114 11.18 -4.73 -3.34
CA LEU A 114 11.21 -5.84 -4.29
C LEU A 114 10.58 -5.38 -5.60
N VAL A 115 11.14 -5.77 -6.73
CA VAL A 115 10.57 -5.49 -8.05
C VAL A 115 10.49 -6.76 -8.87
N ALA A 116 9.30 -7.07 -9.38
CA ALA A 116 9.05 -8.13 -10.31
C ALA A 116 8.60 -7.56 -11.66
N LYS A 117 9.37 -7.83 -12.71
CA LYS A 117 9.00 -7.46 -14.08
C LYS A 117 8.09 -8.52 -14.67
N ALA A 118 6.80 -8.18 -14.78
CA ALA A 118 5.74 -9.04 -15.33
C ALA A 118 5.06 -8.44 -16.57
N ILE A 119 5.44 -7.23 -16.95
CA ILE A 119 4.92 -6.48 -18.11
C ILE A 119 6.05 -6.26 -19.11
N ASP A 120 5.78 -6.52 -20.38
CA ASP A 120 6.75 -6.38 -21.48
C ASP A 120 6.91 -4.92 -21.96
N ASP A 121 7.75 -4.72 -22.99
CA ASP A 121 8.03 -3.42 -23.62
C ASP A 121 6.84 -2.82 -24.37
N GLN A 122 5.78 -3.60 -24.60
CA GLN A 122 4.52 -3.14 -25.21
C GLN A 122 3.45 -2.80 -24.15
N GLY A 123 3.74 -3.00 -22.86
CA GLY A 123 2.79 -2.80 -21.78
C GLY A 123 1.82 -3.96 -21.62
N VAL A 124 2.18 -5.16 -22.06
CA VAL A 124 1.33 -6.34 -21.96
C VAL A 124 1.91 -7.33 -20.94
N GLY A 125 1.05 -7.82 -20.06
CA GLY A 125 1.34 -8.90 -19.11
C GLY A 125 0.53 -10.15 -19.46
N ASN A 126 1.03 -11.30 -19.04
CA ASN A 126 0.33 -12.57 -19.10
C ASN A 126 -0.06 -12.98 -17.67
N ASP A 127 -1.29 -13.43 -17.46
CA ASP A 127 -1.82 -13.76 -16.12
C ASP A 127 -0.95 -14.75 -15.36
N ASP A 128 -0.42 -15.80 -16.03
CA ASP A 128 0.48 -16.76 -15.39
C ASP A 128 1.79 -16.11 -14.94
N GLN A 129 2.38 -15.21 -15.74
CA GLN A 129 3.61 -14.50 -15.41
C GLN A 129 3.41 -13.48 -14.28
N ILE A 130 2.26 -12.82 -14.24
CA ILE A 130 1.90 -11.90 -13.16
C ILE A 130 1.66 -12.70 -11.88
N ALA A 131 0.95 -13.83 -11.94
CA ALA A 131 0.75 -14.75 -10.82
C ALA A 131 2.07 -15.26 -10.25
N ASP A 132 2.99 -15.76 -11.10
CA ASP A 132 4.34 -16.19 -10.69
C ASP A 132 5.11 -15.05 -10.00
N SER A 133 4.90 -13.80 -10.43
CA SER A 133 5.51 -12.61 -9.85
C SER A 133 4.92 -12.28 -8.47
N VAL A 134 3.61 -12.44 -8.28
CA VAL A 134 2.94 -12.32 -6.97
C VAL A 134 3.48 -13.39 -6.02
N ASP A 135 3.53 -14.63 -6.46
CA ASP A 135 4.08 -15.75 -5.66
C ASP A 135 5.54 -15.50 -5.25
N TRP A 136 6.35 -14.95 -6.18
CA TRP A 136 7.72 -14.58 -5.86
C TRP A 136 7.80 -13.45 -4.80
N CYS A 137 6.94 -12.42 -4.85
CA CYS A 137 6.84 -11.39 -3.83
C CYS A 137 6.52 -11.98 -2.46
N VAL A 138 5.53 -12.90 -2.40
CA VAL A 138 5.15 -13.61 -1.18
C VAL A 138 6.31 -14.44 -0.63
N ALA A 139 6.99 -15.22 -1.50
CA ALA A 139 8.16 -16.02 -1.12
C ALA A 139 9.34 -15.15 -0.67
N SER A 140 9.44 -13.92 -1.17
CA SER A 140 10.44 -12.92 -0.81
C SER A 140 10.07 -12.07 0.42
N GLN A 141 9.00 -12.46 1.14
CA GLN A 141 8.55 -11.87 2.41
C GLN A 141 8.02 -10.44 2.26
N ALA A 142 7.30 -10.15 1.18
CA ALA A 142 6.59 -8.88 1.05
C ALA A 142 5.50 -8.71 2.12
N ASP A 143 5.40 -7.51 2.70
CA ASP A 143 4.28 -7.07 3.54
C ASP A 143 3.19 -6.43 2.68
N VAL A 144 3.60 -5.73 1.61
CA VAL A 144 2.71 -5.04 0.66
C VAL A 144 3.08 -5.45 -0.77
N ILE A 145 2.09 -5.77 -1.59
CA ILE A 145 2.23 -5.96 -3.04
C ILE A 145 1.42 -4.87 -3.76
N SER A 146 2.08 -4.13 -4.64
CA SER A 146 1.49 -3.09 -5.50
C SER A 146 1.29 -3.62 -6.90
N LEU A 147 0.02 -3.71 -7.33
CA LEU A 147 -0.41 -4.17 -8.66
C LEU A 147 -1.01 -2.98 -9.42
N SER A 148 -0.12 -2.14 -9.96
CA SER A 148 -0.51 -0.99 -10.79
C SER A 148 -0.88 -1.42 -12.21
N LEU A 149 -1.60 -2.50 -12.33
CA LEU A 149 -2.01 -3.15 -13.58
C LEU A 149 -3.48 -3.60 -13.45
N GLY A 150 -4.11 -3.81 -14.58
CA GLY A 150 -5.47 -4.33 -14.65
C GLY A 150 -5.78 -4.78 -16.06
N GLY A 151 -6.75 -5.65 -16.17
CA GLY A 151 -7.27 -6.13 -17.44
C GLY A 151 -8.77 -6.39 -17.34
N ALA A 152 -9.45 -6.30 -18.49
CA ALA A 152 -10.86 -6.67 -18.55
C ALA A 152 -11.03 -8.08 -17.97
N GLN A 153 -11.97 -8.24 -17.04
CA GLN A 153 -12.30 -9.53 -16.45
C GLN A 153 -12.49 -10.56 -17.58
N GLY A 154 -11.63 -11.59 -17.57
CA GLY A 154 -11.52 -12.51 -18.70
C GLY A 154 -12.85 -13.20 -19.02
N PHE A 155 -13.17 -13.34 -20.30
CA PHE A 155 -14.35 -14.04 -20.83
C PHE A 155 -14.41 -15.53 -20.46
N GLY A 156 -13.53 -15.99 -19.56
CA GLY A 156 -13.35 -17.35 -19.09
C GLY A 156 -13.43 -17.53 -17.57
N SER A 157 -13.44 -16.46 -16.76
CA SER A 157 -13.71 -16.53 -15.32
C SER A 157 -15.20 -16.82 -15.08
N GLY A 158 -15.65 -17.95 -15.63
CA GLY A 158 -17.01 -18.44 -15.38
C GLY A 158 -17.13 -18.95 -13.97
N LEU A 159 -18.34 -19.10 -13.49
CA LEU A 159 -18.83 -19.56 -12.16
C LEU A 159 -18.00 -20.65 -11.45
N PHE A 160 -16.91 -21.15 -12.02
CA PHE A 160 -16.13 -22.30 -11.52
C PHE A 160 -14.62 -22.28 -11.86
N THR A 161 -14.07 -21.19 -12.42
CA THR A 161 -12.62 -21.09 -12.70
C THR A 161 -12.12 -19.70 -12.30
N THR A 162 -11.39 -19.62 -11.20
CA THR A 162 -10.53 -18.49 -10.84
C THR A 162 -9.41 -18.44 -11.88
N ASP A 163 -9.05 -17.26 -12.39
CA ASP A 163 -7.84 -17.16 -13.20
C ASP A 163 -6.59 -17.26 -12.31
N ALA A 164 -5.40 -17.43 -12.91
CA ALA A 164 -4.19 -17.68 -12.15
C ALA A 164 -3.80 -16.47 -11.28
N LEU A 165 -4.01 -15.26 -11.79
CA LEU A 165 -3.69 -14.03 -11.06
C LEU A 165 -4.60 -13.83 -9.83
N GLU A 166 -5.91 -14.00 -9.98
CA GLU A 166 -6.84 -13.87 -8.86
C GLU A 166 -6.52 -14.87 -7.75
N ALA A 167 -6.23 -16.15 -8.14
CA ALA A 167 -5.83 -17.16 -7.16
C ALA A 167 -4.53 -16.83 -6.42
N ALA A 168 -3.50 -16.33 -7.12
CA ALA A 168 -2.24 -15.92 -6.50
C ALA A 168 -2.42 -14.74 -5.53
N VAL A 169 -3.32 -13.81 -5.89
CA VAL A 169 -3.66 -12.66 -5.04
C VAL A 169 -4.42 -13.11 -3.79
N GLU A 170 -5.41 -13.99 -3.90
CA GLU A 170 -6.13 -14.58 -2.76
C GLU A 170 -5.15 -15.33 -1.84
N ASP A 171 -4.25 -16.17 -2.39
CA ASP A 171 -3.23 -16.89 -1.64
C ASP A 171 -2.23 -15.94 -0.93
N ALA A 172 -1.90 -14.78 -1.51
CA ALA A 172 -1.07 -13.77 -0.89
C ALA A 172 -1.76 -13.13 0.32
N ILE A 173 -3.03 -12.77 0.18
CA ILE A 173 -3.86 -12.20 1.25
C ILE A 173 -4.05 -13.20 2.39
N ASP A 174 -4.31 -14.46 2.08
CA ASP A 174 -4.41 -15.56 3.06
C ASP A 174 -3.12 -15.75 3.87
N GLN A 175 -1.97 -15.32 3.32
CA GLN A 175 -0.69 -15.28 4.01
C GLN A 175 -0.41 -13.95 4.72
N GLY A 176 -1.37 -13.03 4.74
CA GLY A 176 -1.29 -11.75 5.46
C GLY A 176 -0.56 -10.64 4.72
N VAL A 177 -0.43 -10.76 3.39
CA VAL A 177 0.14 -9.71 2.56
C VAL A 177 -0.95 -8.73 2.16
N PHE A 178 -0.70 -7.44 2.29
CA PHE A 178 -1.59 -6.39 1.80
C PHE A 178 -1.45 -6.25 0.29
N VAL A 179 -2.48 -6.59 -0.46
CA VAL A 179 -2.49 -6.43 -1.91
C VAL A 179 -3.28 -5.17 -2.27
N VAL A 180 -2.64 -4.26 -3.00
CA VAL A 180 -3.22 -3.01 -3.50
C VAL A 180 -3.27 -3.07 -5.02
N ALA A 181 -4.45 -2.84 -5.61
CA ALA A 181 -4.62 -2.91 -7.06
C ALA A 181 -5.39 -1.72 -7.62
N ALA A 182 -5.15 -1.44 -8.90
CA ALA A 182 -5.81 -0.37 -9.64
C ALA A 182 -7.28 -0.71 -9.91
N ALA A 183 -8.15 0.31 -9.83
CA ALA A 183 -9.56 0.14 -10.21
C ALA A 183 -9.76 -0.01 -11.73
N GLY A 184 -8.82 0.50 -12.52
CA GLY A 184 -8.91 0.57 -13.97
C GLY A 184 -9.06 2.01 -14.48
N ASN A 185 -8.94 2.18 -15.79
CA ASN A 185 -8.89 3.49 -16.44
C ASN A 185 -9.98 3.69 -17.52
N ASP A 186 -11.05 2.93 -17.47
CA ASP A 186 -12.14 2.97 -18.46
C ASP A 186 -13.12 4.12 -18.22
N GLY A 187 -13.15 4.64 -16.98
CA GLY A 187 -13.84 5.88 -16.65
C GLY A 187 -15.32 5.89 -17.00
N GLU A 188 -15.72 6.87 -17.83
CA GLU A 188 -17.12 7.06 -18.24
C GLU A 188 -17.61 6.01 -19.23
N ASP A 189 -16.69 5.31 -19.90
CA ASP A 189 -17.01 4.22 -20.82
C ASP A 189 -17.13 2.86 -20.12
N ASP A 190 -16.95 2.86 -18.78
CA ASP A 190 -17.05 1.69 -17.92
C ASP A 190 -18.48 1.14 -17.94
N ASP A 191 -18.64 -0.04 -18.48
CA ASP A 191 -19.89 -0.78 -18.56
C ASP A 191 -19.95 -1.97 -17.58
N GLY A 192 -18.99 -2.08 -16.66
CA GLY A 192 -18.80 -3.22 -15.79
C GLY A 192 -18.46 -2.88 -14.36
N ASP A 193 -17.53 -3.63 -13.85
CA ASP A 193 -16.95 -3.52 -12.52
C ASP A 193 -15.51 -2.97 -12.61
N VAL A 194 -14.85 -2.73 -11.50
CA VAL A 194 -13.41 -2.46 -11.48
C VAL A 194 -12.64 -3.62 -12.12
N GLU A 195 -11.49 -3.32 -12.71
CA GLU A 195 -10.66 -4.33 -13.37
C GLU A 195 -10.09 -5.36 -12.39
N SER A 196 -9.86 -6.59 -12.89
CA SER A 196 -9.10 -7.61 -12.14
C SER A 196 -7.61 -7.23 -12.10
N PRO A 197 -6.88 -7.43 -10.95
CA PRO A 197 -7.33 -8.09 -9.71
C PRO A 197 -8.00 -7.16 -8.68
N GLY A 198 -8.23 -5.88 -8.99
CA GLY A 198 -8.93 -4.94 -8.11
C GLY A 198 -10.33 -5.40 -7.69
N SER A 199 -10.98 -6.24 -8.51
CA SER A 199 -12.30 -6.83 -8.26
C SER A 199 -12.32 -7.93 -7.21
N VAL A 200 -11.16 -8.51 -6.84
CA VAL A 200 -11.04 -9.56 -5.79
C VAL A 200 -11.45 -8.99 -4.44
N GLU A 201 -12.20 -9.78 -3.63
CA GLU A 201 -12.90 -9.30 -2.44
C GLU A 201 -11.97 -8.61 -1.44
N ASP A 202 -10.89 -9.26 -1.03
CA ASP A 202 -9.98 -8.77 0.01
C ASP A 202 -8.87 -7.84 -0.49
N VAL A 203 -8.78 -7.56 -1.80
CA VAL A 203 -7.84 -6.58 -2.38
C VAL A 203 -8.26 -5.17 -2.00
N ILE A 204 -7.30 -4.31 -1.72
CA ILE A 204 -7.51 -2.86 -1.60
C ILE A 204 -7.50 -2.25 -3.00
N CYS A 205 -8.68 -2.05 -3.57
CA CYS A 205 -8.86 -1.47 -4.89
C CYS A 205 -8.85 0.06 -4.82
N VAL A 206 -8.09 0.70 -5.70
CA VAL A 206 -7.83 2.15 -5.62
C VAL A 206 -8.30 2.87 -6.88
N GLY A 207 -9.24 3.79 -6.69
CA GLY A 207 -9.67 4.76 -7.71
C GLY A 207 -8.81 6.03 -7.70
N GLY A 208 -9.02 6.90 -8.71
CA GLY A 208 -8.19 8.09 -8.93
C GLY A 208 -8.90 9.42 -8.70
N VAL A 209 -8.22 10.37 -8.02
CA VAL A 209 -8.68 11.76 -7.88
C VAL A 209 -7.70 12.75 -8.48
N THR A 210 -8.22 13.94 -8.77
CA THR A 210 -7.45 15.12 -9.19
C THR A 210 -6.84 15.83 -7.98
N ARG A 211 -5.94 16.81 -8.21
CA ARG A 211 -5.35 17.67 -7.17
C ARG A 211 -6.35 18.50 -6.37
N THR A 212 -7.60 18.60 -6.81
CA THR A 212 -8.68 19.25 -6.08
C THR A 212 -9.53 18.29 -5.25
N GLY A 213 -9.19 17.00 -5.21
CA GLY A 213 -9.96 15.94 -4.56
C GLY A 213 -11.23 15.55 -5.33
N ALA A 214 -11.46 16.09 -6.52
CA ALA A 214 -12.53 15.62 -7.38
C ALA A 214 -12.16 14.28 -8.03
N ILE A 215 -13.16 13.42 -8.23
CA ILE A 215 -12.92 12.17 -8.96
C ILE A 215 -12.28 12.45 -10.34
N TRP A 216 -11.27 11.66 -10.71
CA TRP A 216 -10.76 11.67 -12.06
C TRP A 216 -11.70 10.90 -12.99
N THR A 217 -12.15 11.53 -14.07
CA THR A 217 -13.14 10.95 -14.98
C THR A 217 -12.65 9.68 -15.72
N GLY A 218 -11.35 9.41 -15.71
CA GLY A 218 -10.77 8.19 -16.23
C GLY A 218 -10.74 7.03 -15.23
N SER A 219 -11.06 7.26 -13.94
CA SER A 219 -11.09 6.18 -12.95
C SER A 219 -12.29 5.28 -13.16
N SER A 220 -12.09 3.96 -13.22
CA SER A 220 -13.19 2.99 -13.31
C SER A 220 -14.06 3.00 -12.06
N GLN A 221 -15.29 2.50 -12.20
CA GLN A 221 -16.31 2.43 -11.16
C GLN A 221 -16.54 0.99 -10.73
N GLY A 222 -16.94 0.78 -9.48
CA GLY A 222 -17.34 -0.53 -8.98
C GLY A 222 -18.81 -0.85 -9.28
N ASP A 223 -19.12 -2.09 -9.63
CA ASP A 223 -20.48 -2.62 -9.64
C ASP A 223 -20.74 -3.40 -8.35
N ASN A 224 -21.24 -2.69 -7.33
CA ASN A 224 -21.40 -3.27 -5.99
C ASN A 224 -22.78 -3.91 -5.77
N ASP A 225 -23.73 -3.69 -6.68
CA ASP A 225 -25.10 -4.22 -6.57
C ASP A 225 -25.22 -5.67 -7.02
N GLY A 226 -24.21 -6.19 -7.70
CA GLY A 226 -24.18 -7.56 -8.25
C GLY A 226 -24.95 -7.67 -9.56
N ARG A 227 -24.46 -8.54 -10.44
CA ARG A 227 -25.08 -8.85 -11.74
C ARG A 227 -25.08 -10.36 -11.96
N ILE A 228 -26.04 -10.85 -12.74
CA ILE A 228 -26.03 -12.25 -13.17
C ILE A 228 -24.82 -12.52 -14.10
N TRP A 229 -24.34 -11.50 -14.78
CA TRP A 229 -23.20 -11.54 -15.71
C TRP A 229 -22.81 -10.12 -16.14
N PRO A 230 -21.52 -9.71 -16.22
CA PRO A 230 -20.37 -10.45 -15.67
C PRO A 230 -20.30 -10.39 -14.13
N ASN A 231 -19.15 -10.36 -13.51
CA ASN A 231 -18.96 -10.24 -12.06
C ASN A 231 -19.19 -8.78 -11.57
N PRO A 232 -19.49 -8.59 -10.28
CA PRO A 232 -19.79 -9.62 -9.28
C PRO A 232 -21.19 -10.21 -9.46
N ILE A 233 -21.33 -11.53 -9.19
CA ILE A 233 -22.63 -12.20 -9.28
C ILE A 233 -23.56 -11.78 -8.14
N PHE A 234 -22.99 -11.54 -6.96
CA PHE A 234 -23.69 -11.12 -5.76
C PHE A 234 -23.29 -9.70 -5.36
N PRO A 235 -24.21 -8.94 -4.71
CA PRO A 235 -23.84 -7.65 -4.13
C PRO A 235 -22.68 -7.77 -3.17
N ARG A 236 -21.75 -6.80 -3.20
CA ARG A 236 -20.70 -6.67 -2.20
C ARG A 236 -21.24 -6.00 -0.95
N SER A 237 -20.67 -6.33 0.20
CA SER A 237 -20.97 -5.71 1.48
C SER A 237 -19.76 -4.91 1.97
N ASP A 238 -19.99 -3.97 2.89
CA ASP A 238 -18.89 -3.28 3.56
C ASP A 238 -18.05 -4.28 4.39
N PRO A 239 -16.72 -4.17 4.39
CA PRO A 239 -15.87 -3.13 3.78
C PRO A 239 -15.37 -3.46 2.36
N ASP A 240 -15.95 -4.44 1.64
CA ASP A 240 -15.43 -5.00 0.39
C ASP A 240 -16.02 -4.39 -0.88
N LYS A 241 -16.81 -3.34 -0.76
CA LYS A 241 -17.29 -2.57 -1.92
C LYS A 241 -16.15 -1.88 -2.65
N LYS A 242 -16.21 -1.89 -4.00
CA LYS A 242 -15.18 -1.39 -4.89
C LYS A 242 -15.54 -0.01 -5.51
N PRO A 243 -14.51 0.85 -5.75
CA PRO A 243 -13.19 0.78 -5.13
C PRO A 243 -13.28 1.03 -3.63
N GLU A 244 -12.32 0.57 -2.82
CA GLU A 244 -12.33 0.87 -1.38
C GLU A 244 -12.01 2.33 -1.12
N VAL A 245 -11.01 2.88 -1.83
CA VAL A 245 -10.48 4.21 -1.53
C VAL A 245 -10.06 4.90 -2.81
N VAL A 246 -10.02 6.23 -2.80
CA VAL A 246 -9.41 7.02 -3.88
C VAL A 246 -8.14 7.71 -3.41
N ALA A 247 -7.20 7.88 -4.34
CA ALA A 247 -5.90 8.52 -4.10
C ALA A 247 -5.47 9.33 -5.35
N PRO A 248 -4.34 10.08 -5.31
CA PRO A 248 -3.86 10.84 -6.46
C PRO A 248 -3.77 10.00 -7.74
N GLY A 249 -4.53 10.36 -8.76
CA GLY A 249 -4.63 9.60 -10.01
C GLY A 249 -4.63 10.44 -11.29
N HIS A 250 -4.54 11.79 -11.21
CA HIS A 250 -4.57 12.66 -12.36
C HIS A 250 -3.42 13.67 -12.33
N GLU A 251 -2.61 13.74 -13.38
CA GLU A 251 -1.42 14.61 -13.45
C GLU A 251 -0.48 14.40 -12.25
N VAL A 252 -0.27 13.14 -11.84
CA VAL A 252 0.64 12.79 -10.74
C VAL A 252 2.08 12.90 -11.22
N PRO A 253 2.97 13.60 -10.50
CA PRO A 253 4.39 13.64 -10.81
C PRO A 253 5.01 12.25 -10.77
N ILE A 254 5.82 11.91 -11.78
CA ILE A 254 6.43 10.60 -11.94
C ILE A 254 7.88 10.70 -12.42
N LEU A 255 8.61 9.61 -12.21
CA LEU A 255 9.91 9.37 -12.82
C LEU A 255 9.75 8.82 -14.24
N MET A 256 10.68 9.18 -15.13
CA MET A 256 10.70 8.75 -16.52
C MET A 256 11.94 7.88 -16.78
N ALA A 257 11.76 6.60 -17.03
CA ALA A 257 12.84 5.68 -17.35
C ALA A 257 13.62 6.14 -18.59
N GLY A 258 14.94 5.90 -18.59
CA GLY A 258 15.82 6.29 -19.69
C GLY A 258 15.83 7.80 -19.97
N GLY A 259 15.70 8.63 -18.94
CA GLY A 259 15.48 10.07 -18.99
C GLY A 259 16.32 10.85 -20.01
N LEU A 260 17.57 10.48 -20.20
CA LEU A 260 18.44 11.11 -21.24
C LEU A 260 17.95 10.80 -22.65
N SER A 261 17.40 9.61 -22.89
CA SER A 261 16.84 9.21 -24.19
C SER A 261 15.51 9.90 -24.47
N SER A 262 14.68 10.12 -23.43
CA SER A 262 13.40 10.84 -23.52
C SER A 262 13.56 12.37 -23.43
N GLY A 263 14.73 12.86 -23.03
CA GLY A 263 15.02 14.29 -22.82
C GLY A 263 14.56 14.85 -21.48
N SER A 264 13.97 14.04 -20.60
CA SER A 264 13.59 14.42 -19.25
C SER A 264 13.57 13.19 -18.33
N TRP A 265 14.03 13.37 -17.10
CA TRP A 265 13.93 12.37 -16.04
C TRP A 265 12.60 12.43 -15.26
N TRP A 266 11.83 13.48 -15.43
CA TRP A 266 10.59 13.74 -14.70
C TRP A 266 9.47 14.13 -15.65
N GLY A 267 8.27 13.67 -15.31
CA GLY A 267 7.06 13.95 -16.04
C GLY A 267 5.84 13.86 -15.12
N TRP A 268 4.70 13.69 -15.71
CA TRP A 268 3.44 13.40 -15.01
C TRP A 268 2.65 12.36 -15.79
N SER A 269 1.79 11.63 -15.07
CA SER A 269 0.89 10.64 -15.65
C SER A 269 -0.49 10.73 -15.00
N SER A 270 -1.48 10.18 -15.69
CA SER A 270 -2.83 9.98 -15.14
C SER A 270 -3.20 8.51 -15.28
N GLY A 271 -3.66 7.92 -14.18
CA GLY A 271 -4.03 6.52 -14.09
C GLY A 271 -4.26 6.11 -12.65
N THR A 272 -5.16 5.16 -12.44
CA THR A 272 -5.35 4.50 -11.14
C THR A 272 -4.11 3.71 -10.70
N SER A 273 -3.19 3.42 -11.63
CA SER A 273 -1.85 2.91 -11.35
C SER A 273 -1.08 3.82 -10.39
N ALA A 274 -1.09 5.15 -10.62
CA ALA A 274 -0.45 6.11 -9.73
C ALA A 274 -1.11 6.14 -8.35
N SER A 275 -2.44 6.03 -8.30
CA SER A 275 -3.21 5.94 -7.06
C SER A 275 -2.83 4.68 -6.25
N THR A 276 -2.66 3.54 -6.93
CA THR A 276 -2.24 2.26 -6.34
C THR A 276 -0.85 2.36 -5.72
N ALA A 277 0.12 2.90 -6.44
CA ALA A 277 1.47 3.13 -5.91
C ALA A 277 1.45 4.09 -4.70
N TRP A 278 0.59 5.12 -4.76
CA TRP A 278 0.40 6.07 -3.65
C TRP A 278 -0.11 5.39 -2.39
N VAL A 279 -1.17 4.56 -2.50
CA VAL A 279 -1.74 3.81 -1.37
C VAL A 279 -0.75 2.76 -0.85
N SER A 280 -0.02 2.10 -1.74
CA SER A 280 1.01 1.12 -1.35
C SER A 280 2.11 1.75 -0.48
N GLY A 281 2.60 2.93 -0.86
CA GLY A 281 3.54 3.70 -0.06
C GLY A 281 2.94 4.18 1.27
N ALA A 282 1.68 4.62 1.26
CA ALA A 282 0.96 5.03 2.46
C ALA A 282 0.77 3.87 3.45
N LEU A 283 0.45 2.67 2.97
CA LEU A 283 0.40 1.47 3.81
C LEU A 283 1.75 1.15 4.42
N ALA A 284 2.85 1.33 3.69
CA ALA A 284 4.19 1.13 4.25
C ALA A 284 4.48 2.08 5.42
N LEU A 285 4.02 3.34 5.37
CA LEU A 285 4.12 4.27 6.50
C LEU A 285 3.30 3.79 7.71
N ILE A 286 2.10 3.27 7.46
CA ILE A 286 1.25 2.73 8.53
C ILE A 286 1.89 1.48 9.16
N LEU A 287 2.44 0.58 8.35
CA LEU A 287 3.07 -0.64 8.84
C LEU A 287 4.42 -0.40 9.53
N GLU A 288 5.13 0.71 9.25
CA GLU A 288 6.28 1.14 10.02
C GLU A 288 5.89 1.55 11.44
N GLU A 289 4.82 2.35 11.59
CA GLU A 289 4.31 2.78 12.91
C GLU A 289 3.61 1.64 13.67
N HIS A 290 3.07 0.65 12.94
CA HIS A 290 2.33 -0.50 13.46
C HIS A 290 2.93 -1.84 12.99
N PRO A 291 4.18 -2.16 13.38
CA PRO A 291 4.87 -3.38 12.92
C PRO A 291 4.18 -4.67 13.38
N GLU A 292 3.30 -4.59 14.37
CA GLU A 292 2.47 -5.73 14.77
C GLU A 292 1.46 -6.18 13.69
N LEU A 293 1.11 -5.30 12.73
CA LEU A 293 0.22 -5.59 11.61
C LEU A 293 0.96 -6.11 10.37
N GLN A 294 2.29 -6.02 10.33
CA GLN A 294 3.09 -6.62 9.25
C GLN A 294 2.85 -8.13 9.19
N ARG A 295 3.08 -8.74 8.04
CA ARG A 295 2.84 -10.16 7.80
C ARG A 295 3.34 -11.08 8.92
N GLU A 296 4.56 -10.87 9.39
CA GLU A 296 5.19 -11.64 10.49
C GLU A 296 4.99 -11.00 11.87
N GLY A 297 4.19 -9.96 11.96
CA GLY A 297 3.89 -9.26 13.22
C GLY A 297 2.95 -10.05 14.13
N GLY A 298 2.88 -9.65 15.39
CA GLY A 298 2.10 -10.35 16.41
C GLY A 298 0.58 -10.34 16.18
N SER A 299 0.08 -9.39 15.38
CA SER A 299 -1.32 -9.25 14.94
C SER A 299 -1.43 -9.30 13.41
N GLY A 300 -0.40 -9.78 12.72
CA GLY A 300 -0.37 -9.93 11.28
C GLY A 300 -1.28 -11.05 10.75
N GLY A 301 -1.12 -11.38 9.48
CA GLY A 301 -1.92 -12.38 8.79
C GLY A 301 -3.20 -11.80 8.19
N PRO A 302 -4.10 -12.64 7.64
CA PRO A 302 -5.30 -12.18 6.91
C PRO A 302 -6.22 -11.31 7.79
N GLY A 303 -6.20 -11.50 9.11
CA GLY A 303 -6.95 -10.65 10.04
C GLY A 303 -6.48 -9.20 10.07
N ALA A 304 -5.18 -8.93 9.84
CA ALA A 304 -4.67 -7.58 9.72
C ALA A 304 -5.13 -6.91 8.42
N VAL A 305 -5.23 -7.67 7.32
CA VAL A 305 -5.74 -7.16 6.04
C VAL A 305 -7.21 -6.75 6.20
N SER A 306 -8.07 -7.62 6.74
CA SER A 306 -9.47 -7.32 7.00
C SER A 306 -9.64 -6.11 7.94
N GLN A 307 -8.85 -6.04 9.02
CA GLN A 307 -8.84 -4.89 9.93
C GLN A 307 -8.47 -3.59 9.22
N MET A 308 -7.46 -3.61 8.34
CA MET A 308 -7.05 -2.43 7.59
C MET A 308 -8.15 -1.95 6.64
N LYS A 309 -8.86 -2.87 5.97
CA LYS A 309 -10.01 -2.52 5.12
C LYS A 309 -11.14 -1.88 5.93
N GLU A 310 -11.45 -2.38 7.14
CA GLU A 310 -12.39 -1.73 8.04
C GLU A 310 -11.93 -0.31 8.42
N ILE A 311 -10.65 -0.13 8.76
CA ILE A 311 -10.09 1.17 9.11
C ILE A 311 -10.16 2.13 7.91
N ILE A 312 -9.84 1.68 6.70
CA ILE A 312 -9.97 2.47 5.48
C ILE A 312 -11.42 2.87 5.25
N SER A 313 -12.37 1.94 5.38
CA SER A 313 -13.79 2.22 5.17
C SER A 313 -14.37 3.24 6.16
N ASP A 314 -13.91 3.19 7.41
CA ASP A 314 -14.42 4.03 8.49
C ASP A 314 -13.76 5.41 8.56
N ASN A 315 -12.53 5.56 8.05
CA ASN A 315 -11.71 6.75 8.28
C ASN A 315 -11.21 7.45 7.01
N SER A 316 -11.56 6.98 5.81
CA SER A 316 -11.30 7.72 4.58
C SER A 316 -12.13 9.01 4.53
N GLN A 317 -11.56 10.06 3.94
CA GLN A 317 -12.24 11.37 3.90
C GLN A 317 -13.32 11.38 2.82
N MET A 318 -14.58 11.28 3.23
CA MET A 318 -15.72 11.38 2.34
C MET A 318 -15.79 12.76 1.65
N LYS A 319 -16.23 12.79 0.39
CA LYS A 319 -16.51 14.05 -0.32
C LYS A 319 -17.77 14.73 0.24
N GLU A 320 -17.94 16.02 -0.04
CA GLU A 320 -19.13 16.79 0.38
C GLU A 320 -20.43 16.11 -0.10
N GLY A 321 -21.32 15.80 0.84
CA GLY A 321 -22.61 15.15 0.59
C GLY A 321 -22.58 13.63 0.49
N GLN A 322 -21.42 12.99 0.56
CA GLN A 322 -21.29 11.54 0.69
C GLN A 322 -21.62 11.13 2.13
N ASN A 323 -22.39 10.03 2.32
CA ASN A 323 -22.75 9.51 3.64
C ASN A 323 -22.52 8.00 3.76
N GLU A 324 -22.19 7.35 2.66
CA GLU A 324 -21.95 5.90 2.53
C GLU A 324 -20.96 5.68 1.39
N HIS A 325 -20.59 4.43 1.13
CA HIS A 325 -19.77 4.07 -0.02
C HIS A 325 -20.36 4.63 -1.33
N ASP A 326 -19.50 5.13 -2.21
CA ASP A 326 -19.84 5.64 -3.54
C ASP A 326 -19.11 4.77 -4.59
N ASP A 327 -19.80 4.26 -5.59
CA ASP A 327 -19.24 3.30 -6.56
C ASP A 327 -18.06 3.87 -7.37
N HIS A 328 -17.84 5.17 -7.34
CA HIS A 328 -16.73 5.82 -8.03
C HIS A 328 -15.69 6.42 -7.07
N TYR A 329 -16.13 6.92 -5.88
CA TYR A 329 -15.27 7.57 -4.89
C TYR A 329 -14.87 6.65 -3.73
N GLY A 330 -15.37 5.42 -3.72
CA GLY A 330 -15.13 4.47 -2.63
C GLY A 330 -15.70 4.96 -1.29
N TYR A 331 -15.04 4.58 -0.21
CA TYR A 331 -15.35 5.11 1.13
C TYR A 331 -14.83 6.53 1.31
N GLY A 332 -13.95 7.01 0.45
CA GLY A 332 -13.43 8.36 0.49
C GLY A 332 -11.98 8.48 0.00
N LEU A 333 -11.45 9.69 0.14
CA LEU A 333 -10.05 9.98 -0.14
C LEU A 333 -9.15 9.42 0.97
N LEU A 334 -8.05 8.78 0.59
CA LEU A 334 -7.01 8.31 1.52
C LEU A 334 -6.49 9.46 2.40
N ARG A 335 -6.45 9.21 3.72
CA ARG A 335 -5.89 10.12 4.73
C ARG A 335 -5.05 9.33 5.71
N VAL A 336 -3.74 9.26 5.45
CA VAL A 336 -2.78 8.48 6.26
C VAL A 336 -2.78 8.92 7.72
N ASP A 337 -2.85 10.22 7.96
CA ASP A 337 -2.92 10.82 9.29
C ASP A 337 -4.15 10.35 10.10
N LEU A 338 -5.32 10.27 9.45
CA LEU A 338 -6.55 9.80 10.12
C LEU A 338 -6.52 8.29 10.41
N LEU A 339 -5.97 7.51 9.49
CA LEU A 339 -5.81 6.06 9.67
C LEU A 339 -4.89 5.76 10.86
N LEU A 340 -3.75 6.44 10.95
CA LEU A 340 -2.80 6.31 12.08
C LEU A 340 -3.40 6.80 13.41
N GLU A 341 -4.16 7.89 13.42
CA GLU A 341 -4.84 8.35 14.62
C GLU A 341 -5.80 7.28 15.17
N THR A 342 -6.54 6.61 14.30
CA THR A 342 -7.49 5.55 14.67
C THR A 342 -6.76 4.32 15.23
N LEU A 343 -5.67 3.88 14.59
CA LEU A 343 -4.84 2.76 15.06
C LEU A 343 -4.22 3.07 16.42
N GLY A 344 -3.66 4.27 16.61
CA GLY A 344 -3.07 4.71 17.87
C GLY A 344 -4.09 4.76 19.03
N ASN A 345 -5.31 5.21 18.75
CA ASN A 345 -6.40 5.22 19.74
C ASN A 345 -6.87 3.81 20.12
N SER A 346 -6.93 2.90 19.16
CA SER A 346 -7.31 1.50 19.38
C SER A 346 -6.27 0.78 20.25
N SER A 347 -4.99 0.98 19.96
CA SER A 347 -3.88 0.41 20.74
C SER A 347 -3.86 0.90 22.19
N SER A 348 -4.13 2.19 22.43
CA SER A 348 -4.20 2.77 23.78
C SER A 348 -5.37 2.24 24.59
N SER A 349 -6.53 2.01 23.97
CA SER A 349 -7.70 1.44 24.64
C SER A 349 -7.49 -0.02 25.08
N ILE A 350 -6.79 -0.82 24.28
CA ILE A 350 -6.46 -2.21 24.60
C ILE A 350 -5.45 -2.25 25.77
N LEU A 351 -4.46 -1.36 25.78
CA LEU A 351 -3.50 -1.25 26.88
C LEU A 351 -4.18 -0.83 28.19
N ASP A 352 -5.12 0.09 28.15
CA ASP A 352 -5.88 0.51 29.34
C ASP A 352 -6.75 -0.63 29.89
N ILE A 353 -7.40 -1.40 29.01
CA ILE A 353 -8.16 -2.59 29.41
C ILE A 353 -7.24 -3.65 30.01
N SER A 354 -6.11 -3.93 29.39
CA SER A 354 -5.14 -4.92 29.90
C SER A 354 -4.56 -4.51 31.24
N ASN A 355 -4.22 -3.23 31.44
CA ASN A 355 -3.77 -2.68 32.72
C ASN A 355 -4.86 -2.76 33.79
N GLN A 356 -6.14 -2.50 33.45
CA GLN A 356 -7.25 -2.67 34.39
C GLN A 356 -7.44 -4.13 34.80
N PHE A 357 -7.31 -5.09 33.88
CA PHE A 357 -7.35 -6.51 34.20
C PHE A 357 -6.17 -6.93 35.10
N GLN A 358 -4.98 -6.42 34.84
CA GLN A 358 -3.80 -6.74 35.64
C GLN A 358 -3.92 -6.19 37.06
N VAL A 359 -4.41 -4.97 37.27
CA VAL A 359 -4.70 -4.36 38.55
C VAL A 359 -5.75 -5.17 39.31
N ASN A 360 -6.83 -5.58 38.66
CA ASN A 360 -7.88 -6.40 39.30
C ASN A 360 -7.35 -7.78 39.75
N ILE A 361 -6.49 -8.43 38.97
CA ILE A 361 -5.87 -9.71 39.37
C ILE A 361 -4.92 -9.53 40.54
N GLU A 362 -4.13 -8.48 40.59
CA GLU A 362 -3.23 -8.19 41.74
C GLU A 362 -4.02 -7.91 43.00
N ASP A 363 -5.14 -7.19 42.91
CA ASP A 363 -6.04 -6.92 44.03
C ASP A 363 -6.72 -8.21 44.54
N GLU A 364 -7.25 -9.08 43.67
CA GLU A 364 -7.84 -10.37 44.05
C GLU A 364 -6.81 -11.31 44.70
N VAL A 365 -5.57 -11.35 44.16
CA VAL A 365 -4.47 -12.14 44.74
C VAL A 365 -4.09 -11.58 46.10
N SER A 366 -3.99 -10.26 46.25
CA SER A 366 -3.69 -9.58 47.51
C SER A 366 -4.75 -9.87 48.58
N GLU A 367 -6.04 -9.78 48.26
CA GLU A 367 -7.14 -10.09 49.18
C GLU A 367 -7.15 -11.58 49.59
N SER A 368 -6.88 -12.49 48.64
CA SER A 368 -6.82 -13.93 48.90
C SER A 368 -5.64 -14.30 49.82
N VAL A 369 -4.50 -13.63 49.71
CA VAL A 369 -3.33 -13.80 50.57
C VAL A 369 -3.60 -13.24 51.98
N GLN A 370 -4.28 -12.08 52.08
CA GLN A 370 -4.68 -11.52 53.38
C GLN A 370 -5.72 -12.40 54.09
N ALA A 371 -6.71 -12.95 53.39
CA ALA A 371 -7.69 -13.85 53.92
C ALA A 371 -7.04 -15.13 54.50
N ARG A 372 -6.07 -15.72 53.78
CA ARG A 372 -5.32 -16.89 54.26
C ARG A 372 -4.46 -16.59 55.48
N ARG A 373 -3.87 -15.37 55.61
CA ARG A 373 -3.13 -14.96 56.79
C ARG A 373 -4.01 -14.72 58.01
N SER A 374 -5.27 -14.29 57.84
CA SER A 374 -6.22 -14.10 58.94
C SER A 374 -6.77 -15.40 59.52
N THR A 375 -6.87 -16.48 58.69
CA THR A 375 -7.32 -17.82 59.16
C THR A 375 -6.20 -18.64 59.80
N ALA A 376 -4.92 -18.24 59.68
CA ALA A 376 -3.78 -18.95 60.27
C ALA A 376 -3.37 -18.49 61.67
N ARG A 377 -4.27 -17.82 62.41
CA ARG A 377 -3.99 -17.52 63.83
C ARG A 377 -4.04 -18.83 64.63
N VAL A 378 -2.86 -19.34 64.99
CA VAL A 378 -2.66 -20.43 65.95
C VAL A 378 -3.23 -20.00 67.31
N PRO A 379 -4.11 -20.79 67.96
CA PRO A 379 -4.56 -20.47 69.32
C PRO A 379 -3.40 -20.56 70.31
N PRO A 380 -3.38 -19.76 71.41
CA PRO A 380 -2.31 -19.79 72.37
C PRO A 380 -2.25 -21.14 73.06
N VAL A 381 -1.09 -21.75 73.12
CA VAL A 381 -0.81 -22.97 73.88
C VAL A 381 -0.99 -22.66 75.35
N SER A 382 -2.00 -23.24 76.01
CA SER A 382 -2.16 -23.14 77.50
C SER A 382 -1.05 -23.96 78.17
N SER A 383 -0.19 -23.30 78.88
CA SER A 383 0.79 -23.93 79.76
C SER A 383 0.06 -24.41 81.05
N THR A 384 -0.19 -25.71 81.16
CA THR A 384 -0.51 -26.37 82.40
C THR A 384 0.79 -26.82 83.05
N ASN A 385 1.12 -26.20 84.19
CA ASN A 385 2.22 -26.57 85.06
C ASN A 385 1.79 -27.82 85.83
N PRO A 386 2.57 -28.90 85.90
CA PRO A 386 2.32 -29.97 86.87
C PRO A 386 3.03 -29.65 88.17
N ARG A 387 2.26 -29.52 89.26
CA ARG A 387 2.78 -29.76 90.60
C ARG A 387 1.98 -30.84 91.29
N GLU A 388 2.79 -31.81 91.79
CA GLU A 388 2.56 -32.94 92.70
C GLU A 388 2.20 -34.24 91.99
#